data_20965bbf1bd1d1550858226d3d2a09f0
#
_entry.id   20965bbf1bd1d1550858226d3d2a09f0
#
_cell.length_a   1.000
_cell.length_b   1.000
_cell.length_c   1.000
_cell.angle_alpha   90.00
_cell.angle_beta   90.00
_cell.angle_gamma   90.00
#
_symmetry.space_group_name_H-M   'P 1'
#
loop_
_entity.id
_entity.type
_entity.pdbx_description
1 polymer ?
#
loop_
_entity_poly.entity_id
_entity_poly.type
_entity_poly.pdbx_seq_one_letter_code
_entity_poly.pdbx_strand_id
1 'polypeptide(L)'
;MSKNLVINLIFTAGVFFPYFSGGIVATPLLEVQNPSAYPEADKNGDYRIVNGNSGVMPWVWEAVDPEGLNVRCQDRTGQSNRLDMLELPVDRIMPTGERFNTVGISLDRRGKPWLWVGTSFSRFRCWVRANTNYVRPIQRINRNL
;
A
#
# COMPACT_ATOMS: atom_id res chain seq x y z
N MET A 1 -30.72 -84.86 -19.64
CA MET A 1 -29.68 -84.70 -18.59
C MET A 1 -28.77 -83.55 -18.94
N SER A 2 -29.05 -82.39 -18.37
CA SER A 2 -28.29 -81.15 -18.67
C SER A 2 -27.40 -80.84 -17.47
N LYS A 3 -26.09 -80.72 -17.73
CA LYS A 3 -25.10 -80.37 -16.71
C LYS A 3 -24.93 -78.86 -16.73
N ASN A 4 -25.38 -78.21 -15.67
CA ASN A 4 -25.13 -76.78 -15.47
C ASN A 4 -23.71 -76.57 -15.03
N LEU A 5 -22.96 -75.84 -15.84
CA LEU A 5 -21.63 -75.35 -15.55
C LEU A 5 -21.74 -73.99 -14.84
N VAL A 6 -21.38 -73.93 -13.57
CA VAL A 6 -21.33 -72.70 -12.81
C VAL A 6 -19.93 -72.07 -12.96
N ILE A 7 -19.88 -70.98 -13.67
CA ILE A 7 -18.62 -70.20 -13.79
C ILE A 7 -18.60 -69.18 -12.66
N ASN A 8 -17.69 -69.37 -11.70
CA ASN A 8 -17.42 -68.38 -10.66
C ASN A 8 -16.51 -67.27 -11.26
N LEU A 9 -17.07 -66.12 -11.50
CA LEU A 9 -16.29 -64.93 -11.81
C LEU A 9 -15.76 -64.33 -10.51
N ILE A 10 -14.46 -64.41 -10.29
CA ILE A 10 -13.79 -63.68 -9.21
C ILE A 10 -13.50 -62.25 -9.73
N PHE A 11 -14.26 -61.28 -9.22
CA PHE A 11 -13.95 -59.87 -9.40
C PHE A 11 -12.85 -59.47 -8.43
N THR A 12 -11.61 -59.35 -8.90
CA THR A 12 -10.56 -58.64 -8.16
C THR A 12 -10.81 -57.16 -8.30
N ALA A 13 -11.30 -56.54 -7.21
CA ALA A 13 -11.41 -55.11 -7.10
C ALA A 13 -10.01 -54.50 -7.02
N GLY A 14 -9.50 -54.03 -8.16
CA GLY A 14 -8.28 -53.22 -8.23
C GLY A 14 -8.57 -51.88 -7.56
N VAL A 15 -7.96 -51.63 -6.42
CA VAL A 15 -7.97 -50.32 -5.77
C VAL A 15 -7.09 -49.39 -6.57
N PHE A 16 -7.67 -48.59 -7.45
CA PHE A 16 -6.98 -47.47 -8.08
C PHE A 16 -6.80 -46.39 -7.02
N PHE A 17 -5.59 -46.23 -6.50
CA PHE A 17 -5.19 -45.02 -5.80
C PHE A 17 -4.95 -43.94 -6.85
N PRO A 18 -5.70 -42.84 -6.88
CA PRO A 18 -5.34 -41.70 -7.67
C PRO A 18 -4.06 -41.11 -7.06
N TYR A 19 -2.96 -41.19 -7.78
CA TYR A 19 -1.78 -40.37 -7.51
C TYR A 19 -2.23 -38.91 -7.61
N PHE A 20 -2.53 -38.31 -6.48
CA PHE A 20 -2.58 -36.86 -6.37
C PHE A 20 -1.13 -36.37 -6.65
N SER A 21 -0.85 -36.04 -7.90
CA SER A 21 0.25 -35.17 -8.21
C SER A 21 -0.09 -33.85 -7.51
N GLY A 22 0.40 -33.69 -6.29
CA GLY A 22 0.38 -32.44 -5.56
C GLY A 22 1.17 -31.43 -6.37
N GLY A 23 0.50 -30.77 -7.31
CA GLY A 23 1.01 -29.54 -7.89
C GLY A 23 1.30 -28.62 -6.72
N ILE A 24 2.59 -28.35 -6.47
CA ILE A 24 3.01 -27.27 -5.59
C ILE A 24 2.41 -26.02 -6.22
N VAL A 25 1.24 -25.61 -5.74
CA VAL A 25 0.71 -24.29 -6.02
C VAL A 25 1.75 -23.37 -5.38
N ALA A 26 2.67 -22.85 -6.19
CA ALA A 26 3.55 -21.79 -5.77
C ALA A 26 2.63 -20.67 -5.33
N THR A 27 2.42 -20.55 -4.02
CA THR A 27 1.86 -19.35 -3.43
C THR A 27 2.68 -18.21 -4.00
N PRO A 28 2.06 -17.22 -4.69
CA PRO A 28 2.81 -16.07 -5.14
C PRO A 28 3.51 -15.55 -3.88
N LEU A 29 4.84 -15.60 -3.88
CA LEU A 29 5.64 -14.91 -2.87
C LEU A 29 5.06 -13.50 -2.87
N LEU A 30 4.38 -13.14 -1.79
CA LEU A 30 4.08 -11.74 -1.51
C LEU A 30 5.42 -11.05 -1.68
N GLU A 31 5.56 -10.36 -2.80
CA GLU A 31 6.74 -9.56 -3.11
C GLU A 31 6.87 -8.63 -1.91
N VAL A 32 7.77 -9.00 -1.00
CA VAL A 32 8.12 -8.16 0.15
C VAL A 32 8.76 -6.96 -0.51
N GLN A 33 7.93 -5.96 -0.74
CA GLN A 33 8.34 -4.75 -1.41
C GLN A 33 9.52 -4.20 -0.63
N ASN A 34 10.62 -4.13 -1.34
CA ASN A 34 11.86 -3.65 -0.82
C ASN A 34 11.59 -2.27 -0.19
N PRO A 35 11.55 -2.14 1.14
CA PRO A 35 11.23 -0.88 1.79
C PRO A 35 12.30 0.19 1.52
N SER A 36 13.31 -0.14 0.72
CA SER A 36 14.38 0.76 0.27
C SER A 36 14.15 1.39 -1.09
N ALA A 37 13.07 1.02 -1.82
CA ALA A 37 12.78 1.64 -3.10
C ALA A 37 12.54 3.15 -2.94
N TYR A 38 13.19 3.92 -3.78
CA TYR A 38 12.98 5.37 -3.86
C TYR A 38 11.53 5.65 -4.30
N PRO A 39 10.85 6.66 -3.71
CA PRO A 39 9.50 6.98 -4.12
C PRO A 39 9.42 7.36 -5.60
N GLU A 40 8.59 6.65 -6.36
CA GLU A 40 8.41 6.89 -7.79
C GLU A 40 7.11 7.64 -8.05
N ALA A 41 7.15 8.59 -8.98
CA ALA A 41 5.98 9.29 -9.46
C ALA A 41 5.48 8.66 -10.77
N ASP A 42 4.17 8.73 -11.00
CA ASP A 42 3.56 8.35 -12.27
C ASP A 42 3.69 9.46 -13.32
N LYS A 43 3.12 9.24 -14.50
CA LYS A 43 3.14 10.22 -15.61
C LYS A 43 2.44 11.56 -15.30
N ASN A 44 1.62 11.61 -14.25
CA ASN A 44 0.95 12.82 -13.77
C ASN A 44 1.73 13.50 -12.64
N GLY A 45 2.89 12.95 -12.28
CA GLY A 45 3.71 13.40 -11.15
C GLY A 45 3.19 12.93 -9.79
N ASP A 46 2.15 12.11 -9.71
CA ASP A 46 1.60 11.58 -8.47
C ASP A 46 2.47 10.45 -7.95
N TYR A 47 2.98 10.57 -6.71
CA TYR A 47 3.76 9.50 -6.09
C TYR A 47 2.92 8.27 -5.82
N ARG A 48 3.45 7.10 -6.19
CA ARG A 48 2.73 5.83 -6.13
C ARG A 48 2.63 5.30 -4.71
N ILE A 49 1.48 4.70 -4.44
CA ILE A 49 1.28 3.83 -3.29
C ILE A 49 1.45 2.40 -3.79
N VAL A 50 2.31 1.67 -3.15
CA VAL A 50 2.68 0.35 -3.62
C VAL A 50 1.69 -0.73 -3.20
N ASN A 51 0.94 -0.57 -2.10
CA ASN A 51 -0.05 -1.57 -1.65
C ASN A 51 -1.34 -0.90 -1.19
N GLY A 52 -2.38 -1.03 -1.99
CA GLY A 52 -3.73 -0.57 -1.62
C GLY A 52 -3.87 0.96 -1.58
N ASN A 53 -4.66 1.47 -0.61
CA ASN A 53 -5.00 2.90 -0.51
C ASN A 53 -4.09 3.68 0.45
N SER A 54 -3.15 3.01 1.10
CA SER A 54 -2.20 3.62 2.03
C SER A 54 -0.94 2.77 2.17
N GLY A 55 0.16 3.40 2.51
CA GLY A 55 1.44 2.73 2.70
C GLY A 55 2.35 3.47 3.68
N VAL A 56 3.35 2.76 4.21
CA VAL A 56 4.39 3.35 5.04
C VAL A 56 5.39 4.06 4.13
N MET A 57 5.64 5.34 4.39
CA MET A 57 6.54 6.17 3.60
C MET A 57 7.44 7.01 4.52
N PRO A 58 8.40 6.39 5.24
CA PRO A 58 9.26 7.08 6.20
C PRO A 58 10.40 7.80 5.45
N TRP A 59 10.10 8.94 4.89
CA TRP A 59 11.03 9.74 4.09
C TRP A 59 11.11 11.17 4.59
N VAL A 60 12.28 11.79 4.38
CA VAL A 60 12.45 13.24 4.41
C VAL A 60 12.09 13.76 3.04
N TRP A 61 11.20 14.71 2.98
CA TRP A 61 10.74 15.39 1.79
C TRP A 61 11.09 16.86 1.85
N GLU A 62 11.06 17.52 0.72
CA GLU A 62 11.24 18.96 0.58
C GLU A 62 10.09 19.55 -0.22
N ALA A 63 9.55 20.67 0.26
CA ALA A 63 8.58 21.47 -0.47
C ALA A 63 9.24 22.13 -1.67
N VAL A 64 8.67 21.98 -2.87
CA VAL A 64 9.23 22.56 -4.11
C VAL A 64 8.27 23.52 -4.79
N ASP A 65 7.03 23.63 -4.33
CA ASP A 65 6.05 24.58 -4.85
C ASP A 65 6.55 26.02 -4.62
N PRO A 66 6.73 26.84 -5.68
CA PRO A 66 7.18 28.21 -5.53
C PRO A 66 6.20 29.11 -4.75
N GLU A 67 4.92 28.77 -4.73
CA GLU A 67 3.89 29.48 -3.96
C GLU A 67 3.78 28.99 -2.51
N GLY A 68 4.56 27.97 -2.17
CA GLY A 68 4.50 27.28 -0.88
C GLY A 68 3.49 26.13 -0.85
N LEU A 69 3.78 25.17 -0.01
CA LEU A 69 3.04 23.92 0.12
C LEU A 69 1.97 23.99 1.21
N ASN A 70 0.70 23.85 0.84
CA ASN A 70 -0.40 23.79 1.79
C ASN A 70 -0.35 22.53 2.65
N VAL A 71 -0.27 22.70 3.97
CA VAL A 71 -0.43 21.65 4.97
C VAL A 71 -1.86 21.67 5.46
N ARG A 72 -2.57 20.56 5.33
CA ARG A 72 -3.97 20.41 5.71
C ARG A 72 -4.08 19.46 6.88
N CYS A 73 -4.73 19.89 7.93
CA CYS A 73 -4.77 19.13 9.18
C CYS A 73 -6.20 18.81 9.62
N GLN A 74 -6.34 17.68 10.31
CA GLN A 74 -7.56 17.26 10.97
C GLN A 74 -7.25 16.78 12.38
N ASP A 75 -8.13 17.09 13.34
CA ASP A 75 -8.10 16.47 14.67
C ASP A 75 -8.42 14.96 14.54
N ARG A 76 -7.69 14.12 15.25
CA ARG A 76 -7.90 12.67 15.27
C ARG A 76 -9.26 12.25 15.86
N THR A 77 -9.92 13.13 16.59
CA THR A 77 -11.26 12.88 17.13
C THR A 77 -12.34 12.89 16.05
N GLY A 78 -12.06 13.45 14.87
CA GLY A 78 -12.96 13.46 13.72
C GLY A 78 -12.98 12.07 13.04
N GLN A 79 -14.10 11.38 13.13
CA GLN A 79 -14.35 10.13 12.41
C GLN A 79 -14.59 10.41 10.94
N SER A 80 -13.60 10.13 10.09
CA SER A 80 -13.86 10.03 8.66
C SER A 80 -13.00 8.92 8.05
N ASN A 81 -13.64 7.87 7.61
CA ASN A 81 -13.00 6.69 7.02
C ASN A 81 -12.47 6.93 5.60
N ARG A 82 -12.83 8.04 4.95
CA ARG A 82 -12.28 8.51 3.67
C ARG A 82 -12.48 10.01 3.56
N LEU A 83 -11.46 10.76 3.91
CA LEU A 83 -11.45 12.22 3.76
C LEU A 83 -11.19 12.62 2.31
N ASP A 84 -11.89 13.64 1.85
CA ASP A 84 -11.37 14.46 0.78
C ASP A 84 -10.37 15.43 1.41
N MET A 85 -9.09 15.17 1.26
CA MET A 85 -8.05 15.96 1.92
C MET A 85 -7.98 17.39 1.40
N LEU A 86 -8.56 17.66 0.22
CA LEU A 86 -8.70 19.02 -0.30
C LEU A 86 -9.72 19.84 0.48
N GLU A 87 -10.69 19.19 1.12
CA GLU A 87 -11.71 19.88 1.94
C GLU A 87 -11.25 20.20 3.35
N LEU A 88 -10.10 19.63 3.77
CA LEU A 88 -9.53 19.96 5.07
C LEU A 88 -9.02 21.41 5.10
N PRO A 89 -9.14 22.10 6.24
CA PRO A 89 -8.60 23.42 6.39
C PRO A 89 -7.08 23.42 6.18
N VAL A 90 -6.57 24.49 5.57
CA VAL A 90 -5.13 24.75 5.53
C VAL A 90 -4.72 25.25 6.92
N ASP A 91 -3.87 24.48 7.58
CA ASP A 91 -3.32 24.80 8.89
C ASP A 91 -2.16 25.79 8.77
N ARG A 92 -1.26 25.50 7.82
CA ARG A 92 -0.14 26.38 7.49
C ARG A 92 0.32 26.19 6.04
N ILE A 93 1.16 27.11 5.57
CA ILE A 93 1.88 27.00 4.32
C ILE A 93 3.35 26.75 4.64
N MET A 94 3.92 25.66 4.12
CA MET A 94 5.36 25.41 4.17
C MET A 94 6.04 26.21 3.07
N PRO A 95 7.08 26.99 3.38
CA PRO A 95 7.84 27.69 2.34
C PRO A 95 8.61 26.70 1.45
N THR A 96 8.87 27.10 0.22
CA THR A 96 9.74 26.36 -0.71
C THR A 96 11.10 26.10 -0.06
N GLY A 97 11.60 24.87 -0.19
CA GLY A 97 12.85 24.41 0.42
C GLY A 97 12.71 23.90 1.86
N GLU A 98 11.54 24.08 2.51
CA GLU A 98 11.34 23.48 3.83
C GLU A 98 11.34 21.96 3.75
N ARG A 99 12.09 21.32 4.66
CA ARG A 99 12.18 19.87 4.77
C ARG A 99 11.29 19.35 5.89
N PHE A 100 10.62 18.25 5.64
CA PHE A 100 9.70 17.63 6.59
C PHE A 100 9.74 16.11 6.53
N ASN A 101 9.37 15.49 7.64
CA ASN A 101 9.31 14.04 7.76
C ASN A 101 7.91 13.54 7.45
N THR A 102 7.82 12.37 6.82
CA THR A 102 6.56 11.67 6.62
C THR A 102 6.57 10.31 7.29
N VAL A 103 5.39 9.81 7.60
CA VAL A 103 5.19 8.46 8.16
C VAL A 103 4.46 7.55 7.19
N GLY A 104 3.74 8.11 6.24
CA GLY A 104 2.98 7.33 5.29
C GLY A 104 2.43 8.15 4.13
N ILE A 105 1.78 7.44 3.22
CA ILE A 105 1.09 7.97 2.06
C ILE A 105 -0.30 7.32 1.98
N SER A 106 -1.33 8.07 1.61
CA SER A 106 -2.70 7.57 1.44
C SER A 106 -3.39 8.25 0.27
N LEU A 107 -4.39 7.59 -0.30
CA LEU A 107 -5.25 8.18 -1.32
C LEU A 107 -6.45 8.87 -0.66
N ASP A 108 -6.83 10.03 -1.20
CA ASP A 108 -8.11 10.66 -0.90
C ASP A 108 -9.27 9.99 -1.66
N ARG A 109 -10.49 10.51 -1.51
CA ARG A 109 -11.68 10.00 -2.21
C ARG A 109 -11.59 10.10 -3.72
N ARG A 110 -10.76 10.99 -4.24
CA ARG A 110 -10.54 11.21 -5.68
C ARG A 110 -9.38 10.37 -6.22
N GLY A 111 -8.80 9.49 -5.39
CA GLY A 111 -7.65 8.68 -5.74
C GLY A 111 -6.35 9.46 -5.84
N LYS A 112 -6.27 10.65 -5.23
CA LYS A 112 -5.06 11.47 -5.23
C LYS A 112 -4.19 11.13 -4.02
N PRO A 113 -2.87 10.93 -4.19
CA PRO A 113 -1.98 10.58 -3.09
C PRO A 113 -1.63 11.80 -2.23
N TRP A 114 -1.55 11.56 -0.92
CA TRP A 114 -1.21 12.53 0.10
C TRP A 114 -0.21 11.95 1.07
N LEU A 115 0.83 12.69 1.39
CA LEU A 115 1.82 12.33 2.40
C LEU A 115 1.29 12.72 3.78
N TRP A 116 1.39 11.80 4.71
CA TRP A 116 1.11 12.06 6.11
C TRP A 116 2.35 12.67 6.76
N VAL A 117 2.26 13.95 7.13
CA VAL A 117 3.32 14.76 7.74
C VAL A 117 3.26 14.66 9.27
N GLY A 118 4.42 14.58 9.90
CA GLY A 118 4.55 14.63 11.35
C GLY A 118 4.84 13.28 11.99
N THR A 119 4.56 13.18 13.30
CA THR A 119 4.80 11.97 14.09
C THR A 119 3.51 11.20 14.30
N SER A 120 3.61 9.88 14.49
CA SER A 120 2.47 9.01 14.78
C SER A 120 1.75 9.35 16.08
N PHE A 121 2.35 10.17 16.94
CA PHE A 121 1.82 10.56 18.27
C PHE A 121 1.15 11.94 18.31
N SER A 122 1.16 12.70 17.21
CA SER A 122 0.50 14.00 17.16
C SER A 122 -1.03 13.87 17.31
N ARG A 123 -1.63 14.80 18.05
CA ARG A 123 -3.09 14.93 18.15
C ARG A 123 -3.74 15.20 16.79
N PHE A 124 -3.05 15.93 15.94
CA PHE A 124 -3.50 16.24 14.59
C PHE A 124 -2.87 15.30 13.57
N ARG A 125 -3.62 14.94 12.55
CA ARG A 125 -3.11 14.33 11.34
C ARG A 125 -3.04 15.41 10.28
N CYS A 126 -1.86 15.60 9.72
CA CYS A 126 -1.62 16.61 8.69
C CYS A 126 -1.15 15.94 7.41
N TRP A 127 -1.58 16.48 6.29
CA TRP A 127 -1.26 15.97 4.97
C TRP A 127 -0.81 17.08 4.04
N VAL A 128 0.04 16.69 3.11
CA VAL A 128 0.44 17.49 1.96
C VAL A 128 0.24 16.67 0.70
N ARG A 129 0.01 17.32 -0.43
CA ARG A 129 -0.18 16.67 -1.72
C ARG A 129 1.10 15.95 -2.15
N ALA A 130 1.00 14.64 -2.44
CA ALA A 130 2.12 13.81 -2.87
C ALA A 130 2.28 13.85 -4.40
N ASN A 131 2.77 14.96 -4.92
CA ASN A 131 2.98 15.16 -6.35
C ASN A 131 4.27 15.97 -6.60
N THR A 132 4.96 15.69 -7.69
CA THR A 132 6.25 16.29 -8.05
C THR A 132 6.21 17.80 -8.20
N ASN A 133 5.05 18.39 -8.45
CA ASN A 133 4.89 19.86 -8.50
C ASN A 133 4.97 20.49 -7.11
N TYR A 134 4.76 19.72 -6.06
CA TYR A 134 4.65 20.21 -4.69
C TYR A 134 5.79 19.76 -3.79
N VAL A 135 6.24 18.51 -3.97
CA VAL A 135 7.23 17.87 -3.08
C VAL A 135 8.22 17.01 -3.84
N ARG A 136 9.42 16.87 -3.29
CA ARG A 136 10.40 15.88 -3.75
C ARG A 136 10.96 15.07 -2.59
N PRO A 137 11.20 13.76 -2.75
CA PRO A 137 11.86 12.95 -1.73
C PRO A 137 13.35 13.29 -1.68
N ILE A 138 13.92 13.38 -0.47
CA ILE A 138 15.33 13.70 -0.25
C ILE A 138 16.08 12.44 0.20
N GLN A 139 15.63 11.82 1.30
CA GLN A 139 16.28 10.64 1.85
C GLN A 139 15.30 9.82 2.68
N ARG A 140 15.59 8.54 2.79
CA ARG A 140 14.85 7.63 3.66
C ARG A 140 15.22 7.87 5.13
N ILE A 141 14.20 7.83 6.00
CA ILE A 141 14.43 7.86 7.44
C ILE A 141 14.77 6.43 7.89
N ASN A 142 16.03 6.20 8.23
CA ASN A 142 16.45 4.95 8.87
C ASN A 142 16.01 5.00 10.34
N ARG A 143 14.94 4.28 10.66
CA ARG A 143 14.60 4.00 12.05
C ARG A 143 15.50 2.85 12.49
N ASN A 144 16.65 3.19 13.07
CA ASN A 144 17.36 2.21 13.90
C ASN A 144 16.45 1.98 15.12
N LEU A 145 15.77 0.84 15.13
CA LEU A 145 15.03 0.32 16.28
C LEU A 145 16.03 -0.23 17.31
#